data_8c17d1b16c26bb8605280bb68975a0a5
#
_entry.id   8c17d1b16c26bb8605280bb68975a0a5
#
_cell.length_a   1.000
_cell.length_b   1.000
_cell.length_c   1.000
_cell.angle_alpha   90.00
_cell.angle_beta   90.00
_cell.angle_gamma   90.00
#
_symmetry.space_group_name_H-M   'P 1'
#
loop_
_entity.id
_entity.type
_entity.pdbx_description
1 polymer ?
#
loop_
_entity_poly.entity_id
_entity_poly.type
_entity_poly.pdbx_seq_one_letter_code
_entity_poly.pdbx_strand_id
1 'polypeptide(L)'
;IAFKLILACLENRRKVLVVRQVFDTIYDSCYDLFKEILEDMDLLCDDYFEFKKTKMKVLAAKSPLRIKFPNGSEILFKGLDNPEKVKSINGVSIVWIEECSEVTPEAYKELLGRIRTPNISMHFILSCNPINRENWVYDQFFVHTDEKGFEHVIMDEEKFYTKKVVIKNGMYYHHSTPDVNPWLPWQYLKRLEDLKNYDYPLYMVARWGRFGASGTRVLPQLEVAKNATSFKNAIERLGVKNQYFGFDFGFEDSYNAVVSMSVDTENSILYIWD
;
A
#
# COMPACT_ATOMS: atom_id res chain seq x y z
N ILE A 1 1.44 14.64 -1.13
CA ILE A 1 1.74 14.26 -2.52
C ILE A 1 1.09 15.27 -3.46
N ALA A 2 -0.24 15.46 -3.42
CA ALA A 2 -0.98 16.34 -4.33
C ALA A 2 -0.36 17.73 -4.48
N PHE A 3 -0.06 18.41 -3.37
CA PHE A 3 0.61 19.71 -3.39
C PHE A 3 1.94 19.70 -4.17
N LYS A 4 2.79 18.68 -3.97
CA LYS A 4 4.05 18.53 -4.73
C LYS A 4 3.82 18.34 -6.23
N LEU A 5 2.76 17.62 -6.60
CA LEU A 5 2.41 17.41 -8.01
C LEU A 5 1.91 18.70 -8.67
N ILE A 6 1.14 19.52 -7.94
CA ILE A 6 0.73 20.85 -8.39
C ILE A 6 1.97 21.73 -8.64
N LEU A 7 2.88 21.82 -7.66
CA LEU A 7 4.11 22.59 -7.82
C LEU A 7 4.94 22.10 -9.01
N ALA A 8 5.13 20.80 -9.16
CA ALA A 8 5.86 20.24 -10.30
C ALA A 8 5.23 20.59 -11.65
N CYS A 9 3.88 20.66 -11.70
CA CYS A 9 3.14 21.09 -12.89
C CYS A 9 3.24 22.60 -13.15
N LEU A 10 3.36 23.41 -12.12
CA LEU A 10 3.55 24.86 -12.24
C LEU A 10 4.97 25.22 -12.70
N GLU A 11 5.97 24.53 -12.16
CA GLU A 11 7.39 24.79 -12.47
C GLU A 11 7.76 24.36 -13.90
N ASN A 12 7.33 23.19 -14.31
CA ASN A 12 7.70 22.61 -15.60
C ASN A 12 6.51 21.92 -16.26
N ARG A 13 6.51 21.93 -17.59
CA ARG A 13 5.48 21.19 -18.33
C ARG A 13 5.57 19.71 -18.02
N ARG A 14 4.55 19.18 -17.35
CA ARG A 14 4.43 17.79 -16.93
C ARG A 14 3.08 17.21 -17.29
N LYS A 15 3.03 15.92 -17.54
CA LYS A 15 1.79 15.16 -17.60
C LYS A 15 1.81 14.13 -16.47
N VAL A 16 0.89 14.29 -15.54
CA VAL A 16 0.76 13.46 -14.34
C VAL A 16 -0.44 12.54 -14.51
N LEU A 17 -0.30 11.30 -14.13
CA LEU A 17 -1.39 10.33 -14.03
C LEU A 17 -1.59 9.95 -12.58
N VAL A 18 -2.77 10.22 -12.05
CA VAL A 18 -3.21 9.78 -10.73
C VAL A 18 -4.16 8.61 -10.92
N VAL A 19 -3.88 7.50 -10.25
CA VAL A 19 -4.67 6.28 -10.36
C VAL A 19 -5.04 5.70 -9.00
N ARG A 20 -6.21 5.08 -8.95
CA ARG A 20 -6.69 4.19 -7.90
C ARG A 20 -7.24 2.90 -8.53
N GLN A 21 -7.44 1.86 -7.73
CA GLN A 21 -8.05 0.62 -8.22
C GLN A 21 -9.44 0.89 -8.79
N VAL A 22 -10.29 1.61 -8.07
CA VAL A 22 -11.68 1.92 -8.45
C VAL A 22 -11.82 3.39 -8.85
N PHE A 23 -12.40 3.64 -10.05
CA PHE A 23 -12.56 4.99 -10.57
C PHE A 23 -13.46 5.89 -9.72
N ASP A 24 -14.58 5.37 -9.23
CA ASP A 24 -15.58 6.17 -8.50
C ASP A 24 -15.00 6.79 -7.21
N THR A 25 -14.05 6.10 -6.57
CA THR A 25 -13.41 6.60 -5.36
C THR A 25 -12.35 7.68 -5.60
N ILE A 26 -11.86 7.83 -6.83
CA ILE A 26 -10.78 8.78 -7.16
C ILE A 26 -11.28 10.22 -7.18
N TYR A 27 -12.56 10.42 -7.45
CA TYR A 27 -13.17 11.75 -7.45
C TYR A 27 -13.08 12.37 -6.04
N ASP A 28 -13.66 11.71 -5.06
CA ASP A 28 -13.76 12.23 -3.69
C ASP A 28 -12.42 12.21 -2.94
N SER A 29 -11.54 11.24 -3.25
CA SER A 29 -10.27 11.10 -2.53
C SER A 29 -9.13 11.96 -3.11
N CYS A 30 -9.00 11.98 -4.44
CA CYS A 30 -7.87 12.64 -5.10
C CYS A 30 -8.28 13.95 -5.77
N TYR A 31 -9.27 13.92 -6.66
CA TYR A 31 -9.60 15.07 -7.47
C TYR A 31 -10.07 16.27 -6.64
N ASP A 32 -10.95 16.05 -5.66
CA ASP A 32 -11.41 17.12 -4.78
C ASP A 32 -10.27 17.68 -3.92
N LEU A 33 -9.36 16.85 -3.43
CA LEU A 33 -8.16 17.30 -2.73
C LEU A 33 -7.30 18.25 -3.59
N PHE A 34 -7.12 17.93 -4.88
CA PHE A 34 -6.39 18.83 -5.78
C PHE A 34 -7.13 20.17 -5.99
N LYS A 35 -8.47 20.13 -6.07
CA LYS A 35 -9.28 21.33 -6.18
C LYS A 35 -9.15 22.22 -4.94
N GLU A 36 -9.32 21.66 -3.75
CA GLU A 36 -9.16 22.37 -2.48
C GLU A 36 -7.80 23.08 -2.40
N ILE A 37 -6.70 22.37 -2.72
CA ILE A 37 -5.37 22.98 -2.72
C ILE A 37 -5.27 24.13 -3.74
N LEU A 38 -5.86 23.98 -4.92
CA LEU A 38 -5.82 25.02 -5.95
C LEU A 38 -6.71 26.23 -5.59
N GLU A 39 -7.81 26.00 -4.87
CA GLU A 39 -8.66 27.06 -4.29
C GLU A 39 -7.90 27.84 -3.23
N ASP A 40 -7.25 27.16 -2.30
CA ASP A 40 -6.42 27.77 -1.25
C ASP A 40 -5.26 28.59 -1.82
N MET A 41 -4.75 28.19 -2.98
CA MET A 41 -3.71 28.92 -3.71
C MET A 41 -4.25 30.07 -4.59
N ASP A 42 -5.56 30.29 -4.62
CA ASP A 42 -6.24 31.21 -5.55
C ASP A 42 -5.91 30.96 -7.04
N LEU A 43 -5.69 29.71 -7.39
CA LEU A 43 -5.34 29.31 -8.76
C LEU A 43 -6.50 28.65 -9.51
N LEU A 44 -7.54 28.18 -8.82
CA LEU A 44 -8.62 27.44 -9.44
C LEU A 44 -9.48 28.33 -10.36
N CYS A 45 -9.88 27.72 -11.47
CA CYS A 45 -10.88 28.23 -12.39
C CYS A 45 -11.74 27.07 -12.87
N ASP A 46 -13.06 27.21 -12.75
CA ASP A 46 -14.02 26.21 -13.24
C ASP A 46 -14.54 26.57 -14.65
N ASP A 47 -14.27 27.79 -15.13
CA ASP A 47 -14.71 28.28 -16.43
C ASP A 47 -13.59 28.20 -17.49
N TYR A 48 -13.87 27.47 -18.56
CA TYR A 48 -12.97 27.31 -19.69
C TYR A 48 -12.65 28.64 -20.42
N PHE A 49 -13.58 29.59 -20.47
CA PHE A 49 -13.33 30.89 -21.09
C PHE A 49 -12.42 31.76 -20.23
N GLU A 50 -12.60 31.74 -18.93
CA GLU A 50 -11.68 32.38 -17.98
C GLU A 50 -10.27 31.77 -18.08
N PHE A 51 -10.18 30.45 -18.08
CA PHE A 51 -8.91 29.73 -18.26
C PHE A 51 -8.15 30.16 -19.53
N LYS A 52 -8.87 30.39 -20.62
CA LYS A 52 -8.24 30.87 -21.87
C LYS A 52 -7.78 32.33 -21.81
N LYS A 53 -8.45 33.15 -21.04
CA LYS A 53 -8.15 34.59 -20.91
C LYS A 53 -7.03 34.86 -19.93
N THR A 54 -7.01 34.14 -18.82
CA THR A 54 -6.00 34.31 -17.75
C THR A 54 -4.91 33.26 -17.93
N LYS A 55 -3.67 33.66 -18.20
CA LYS A 55 -2.54 32.72 -18.25
C LYS A 55 -2.07 32.26 -16.87
N MET A 56 -2.83 32.50 -15.81
CA MET A 56 -2.45 32.23 -14.42
C MET A 56 -3.37 31.20 -13.75
N LYS A 57 -4.58 31.01 -14.21
CA LYS A 57 -5.55 30.10 -13.58
C LYS A 57 -5.44 28.66 -14.11
N VAL A 58 -5.80 27.71 -13.29
CA VAL A 58 -5.77 26.28 -13.53
C VAL A 58 -7.21 25.77 -13.68
N LEU A 59 -7.49 25.07 -14.77
CA LEU A 59 -8.83 24.58 -15.08
C LEU A 59 -9.04 23.17 -14.49
N ALA A 60 -10.04 23.02 -13.63
CA ALA A 60 -10.53 21.73 -13.17
C ALA A 60 -11.73 21.26 -14.02
N ALA A 61 -11.56 20.20 -14.81
CA ALA A 61 -12.58 19.63 -15.69
C ALA A 61 -13.09 18.29 -15.17
N LYS A 62 -14.43 18.11 -15.17
CA LYS A 62 -15.08 16.87 -14.69
C LYS A 62 -15.24 15.78 -15.76
N SER A 63 -15.31 16.16 -17.04
CA SER A 63 -15.48 15.20 -18.13
C SER A 63 -14.57 15.53 -19.32
N PRO A 64 -13.49 14.78 -19.55
CA PRO A 64 -12.90 13.78 -18.65
C PRO A 64 -12.29 14.42 -17.40
N LEU A 65 -12.19 13.63 -16.32
CA LEU A 65 -11.67 14.09 -15.03
C LEU A 65 -10.19 14.45 -15.16
N ARG A 66 -9.87 15.74 -15.09
CA ARG A 66 -8.50 16.26 -15.28
C ARG A 66 -8.34 17.70 -14.82
N ILE A 67 -7.10 18.06 -14.55
CA ILE A 67 -6.69 19.44 -14.21
C ILE A 67 -5.70 19.89 -15.30
N LYS A 68 -5.93 21.09 -15.87
CA LYS A 68 -5.10 21.69 -16.91
C LYS A 68 -4.45 22.97 -16.42
N PHE A 69 -3.15 23.06 -16.64
CA PHE A 69 -2.35 24.22 -16.29
C PHE A 69 -2.09 25.12 -17.51
N PRO A 70 -1.88 26.43 -17.32
CA PRO A 70 -1.63 27.36 -18.42
C PRO A 70 -0.37 27.04 -19.24
N ASN A 71 0.65 26.45 -18.60
CA ASN A 71 1.90 26.06 -19.25
C ASN A 71 1.79 24.76 -20.09
N GLY A 72 0.58 24.18 -20.17
CA GLY A 72 0.32 22.93 -20.86
C GLY A 72 0.59 21.67 -20.07
N SER A 73 0.86 21.79 -18.75
CA SER A 73 0.83 20.65 -17.83
C SER A 73 -0.59 20.12 -17.68
N GLU A 74 -0.71 18.83 -17.36
CA GLU A 74 -1.99 18.18 -17.19
C GLU A 74 -1.91 17.09 -16.10
N ILE A 75 -2.91 17.04 -15.22
CA ILE A 75 -3.10 15.94 -14.28
C ILE A 75 -4.35 15.19 -14.72
N LEU A 76 -4.20 13.89 -14.95
CA LEU A 76 -5.26 12.96 -15.36
C LEU A 76 -5.61 12.05 -14.20
N PHE A 77 -6.89 11.75 -14.04
CA PHE A 77 -7.39 10.84 -13.03
C PHE A 77 -8.05 9.64 -13.69
N LYS A 78 -7.64 8.41 -13.31
CA LYS A 78 -8.11 7.16 -13.94
C LYS A 78 -8.23 6.05 -12.90
N GLY A 79 -9.29 5.22 -13.02
CA GLY A 79 -9.37 3.94 -12.35
C GLY A 79 -8.59 2.86 -13.11
N LEU A 80 -8.09 1.87 -12.38
CA LEU A 80 -7.44 0.67 -12.92
C LEU A 80 -8.41 -0.51 -13.07
N ASP A 81 -9.67 -0.31 -12.70
CA ASP A 81 -10.78 -1.22 -12.95
C ASP A 81 -10.99 -1.54 -14.45
N ASN A 82 -10.54 -0.66 -15.31
CA ASN A 82 -10.53 -0.87 -16.76
C ASN A 82 -9.14 -0.53 -17.35
N PRO A 83 -8.24 -1.53 -17.48
CA PRO A 83 -6.89 -1.34 -18.00
C PRO A 83 -6.83 -0.74 -19.41
N GLU A 84 -7.87 -0.94 -20.23
CA GLU A 84 -7.96 -0.36 -21.57
C GLU A 84 -7.91 1.19 -21.57
N LYS A 85 -8.50 1.82 -20.54
CA LYS A 85 -8.53 3.29 -20.40
C LYS A 85 -7.13 3.89 -20.16
N VAL A 86 -6.20 3.11 -19.67
CA VAL A 86 -4.81 3.53 -19.42
C VAL A 86 -3.92 3.33 -20.65
N LYS A 87 -4.28 2.39 -21.52
CA LYS A 87 -3.52 2.04 -22.74
C LYS A 87 -3.32 3.21 -23.70
N SER A 88 -4.22 4.17 -23.73
CA SER A 88 -4.22 5.30 -24.66
C SER A 88 -3.49 6.55 -24.17
N ILE A 89 -2.89 6.53 -22.97
CA ILE A 89 -2.27 7.71 -22.36
C ILE A 89 -0.80 7.80 -22.76
N ASN A 90 -0.45 8.85 -23.52
CA ASN A 90 0.91 9.13 -23.92
C ASN A 90 1.48 10.36 -23.20
N GLY A 91 2.81 10.42 -23.07
CA GLY A 91 3.52 11.59 -22.55
C GLY A 91 3.47 11.77 -21.05
N VAL A 92 3.07 10.74 -20.29
CA VAL A 92 3.08 10.77 -18.82
C VAL A 92 4.52 10.72 -18.32
N SER A 93 4.85 11.60 -17.39
CA SER A 93 6.16 11.66 -16.73
C SER A 93 6.10 11.33 -15.25
N ILE A 94 4.95 11.48 -14.61
CA ILE A 94 4.76 11.14 -13.21
C ILE A 94 3.49 10.31 -13.07
N VAL A 95 3.56 9.20 -12.34
CA VAL A 95 2.41 8.39 -11.94
C VAL A 95 2.31 8.42 -10.43
N TRP A 96 1.13 8.73 -9.92
CA TRP A 96 0.80 8.52 -8.52
C TRP A 96 -0.28 7.44 -8.41
N ILE A 97 0.07 6.35 -7.74
CA ILE A 97 -0.84 5.26 -7.39
C ILE A 97 -1.25 5.46 -5.95
N GLU A 98 -2.46 5.91 -5.73
CA GLU A 98 -3.04 6.11 -4.41
C GLU A 98 -3.73 4.83 -3.95
N GLU A 99 -3.58 4.49 -2.66
CA GLU A 99 -3.97 3.19 -2.09
C GLU A 99 -3.43 2.01 -2.91
N CYS A 100 -2.12 2.03 -3.17
CA CYS A 100 -1.48 1.06 -4.06
C CYS A 100 -1.61 -0.39 -3.59
N SER A 101 -1.87 -0.63 -2.31
CA SER A 101 -2.16 -1.95 -1.74
C SER A 101 -3.45 -2.59 -2.29
N GLU A 102 -4.38 -1.79 -2.80
CA GLU A 102 -5.61 -2.27 -3.45
C GLU A 102 -5.41 -2.64 -4.92
N VAL A 103 -4.35 -2.11 -5.55
CA VAL A 103 -4.03 -2.33 -6.96
C VAL A 103 -3.44 -3.72 -7.17
N THR A 104 -3.80 -4.39 -8.26
CA THR A 104 -3.21 -5.70 -8.57
C THR A 104 -1.77 -5.57 -9.06
N PRO A 105 -0.90 -6.57 -8.78
CA PRO A 105 0.48 -6.59 -9.28
C PRO A 105 0.57 -6.47 -10.81
N GLU A 106 -0.38 -7.06 -11.52
CA GLU A 106 -0.47 -7.05 -12.99
C GLU A 106 -0.75 -5.64 -13.50
N ALA A 107 -1.70 -4.91 -12.87
CA ALA A 107 -1.99 -3.53 -13.23
C ALA A 107 -0.79 -2.61 -12.98
N TYR A 108 -0.08 -2.81 -11.86
CA TYR A 108 1.16 -2.08 -11.58
C TYR A 108 2.24 -2.36 -12.64
N LYS A 109 2.51 -3.62 -12.97
CA LYS A 109 3.49 -4.02 -14.00
C LYS A 109 3.11 -3.45 -15.38
N GLU A 110 1.82 -3.44 -15.71
CA GLU A 110 1.34 -2.85 -16.96
C GLU A 110 1.61 -1.34 -17.02
N LEU A 111 1.36 -0.60 -15.94
CA LEU A 111 1.69 0.82 -15.83
C LEU A 111 3.19 1.07 -16.02
N LEU A 112 4.05 0.29 -15.36
CA LEU A 112 5.51 0.39 -15.52
C LEU A 112 5.94 0.24 -16.98
N GLY A 113 5.40 -0.74 -17.69
CA GLY A 113 5.73 -0.99 -19.10
C GLY A 113 5.25 0.10 -20.07
N ARG A 114 4.24 0.88 -19.70
CA ARG A 114 3.61 1.89 -20.58
C ARG A 114 4.15 3.29 -20.42
N ILE A 115 4.61 3.64 -19.23
CA ILE A 115 5.16 4.97 -18.97
C ILE A 115 6.59 5.03 -19.48
N ARG A 116 6.75 5.61 -20.66
CA ARG A 116 8.03 5.71 -21.39
C ARG A 116 8.12 7.01 -22.19
N THR A 117 8.13 8.14 -21.49
CA THR A 117 8.25 9.44 -22.15
C THR A 117 9.73 9.78 -22.35
N PRO A 118 10.20 9.96 -23.60
CA PRO A 118 11.62 10.24 -23.84
C PRO A 118 11.99 11.65 -23.34
N ASN A 119 13.25 11.80 -22.93
CA ASN A 119 13.88 13.07 -22.54
C ASN A 119 13.26 13.76 -21.32
N ILE A 120 12.48 13.05 -20.49
CA ILE A 120 11.91 13.55 -19.26
C ILE A 120 12.14 12.50 -18.16
N SER A 121 12.57 12.94 -16.98
CA SER A 121 12.68 12.03 -15.82
C SER A 121 11.29 11.54 -15.43
N MET A 122 11.15 10.22 -15.32
CA MET A 122 9.92 9.56 -14.94
C MET A 122 9.94 9.20 -13.46
N HIS A 123 8.81 9.41 -12.80
CA HIS A 123 8.66 9.08 -11.38
C HIS A 123 7.39 8.28 -11.15
N PHE A 124 7.51 7.25 -10.32
CA PHE A 124 6.37 6.53 -9.74
C PHE A 124 6.29 6.87 -8.27
N ILE A 125 5.12 7.26 -7.81
CA ILE A 125 4.81 7.55 -6.41
C ILE A 125 3.72 6.56 -6.02
N LEU A 126 3.99 5.77 -4.99
CA LEU A 126 3.05 4.81 -4.41
C LEU A 126 2.74 5.25 -2.99
N SER A 127 1.47 5.31 -2.65
CA SER A 127 1.02 5.61 -1.30
C SER A 127 -0.04 4.60 -0.87
N CYS A 128 0.09 4.08 0.32
CA CYS A 128 -0.89 3.19 0.93
C CYS A 128 -0.70 3.11 2.44
N ASN A 129 -1.71 2.61 3.12
CA ASN A 129 -1.56 2.04 4.44
C ASN A 129 -0.96 0.64 4.31
N PRO A 130 0.03 0.26 5.13
CA PRO A 130 0.60 -1.08 5.09
C PRO A 130 -0.38 -2.08 5.73
N ILE A 131 -1.08 -2.87 4.90
CA ILE A 131 -2.14 -3.77 5.38
C ILE A 131 -1.53 -5.01 6.01
N ASN A 132 -0.90 -5.86 5.21
CA ASN A 132 -0.27 -7.09 5.67
C ASN A 132 0.98 -7.42 4.82
N ARG A 133 1.77 -8.39 5.28
CA ARG A 133 2.99 -8.83 4.59
C ARG A 133 2.74 -9.74 3.39
N GLU A 134 1.54 -10.23 3.21
CA GLU A 134 1.11 -11.03 2.04
C GLU A 134 0.77 -10.14 0.84
N ASN A 135 0.62 -8.83 1.07
CA ASN A 135 0.37 -7.89 -0.01
C ASN A 135 1.58 -7.75 -0.93
N TRP A 136 1.37 -7.69 -2.23
CA TRP A 136 2.41 -7.56 -3.25
C TRP A 136 3.35 -6.36 -3.01
N VAL A 137 2.88 -5.30 -2.35
CA VAL A 137 3.71 -4.13 -1.98
C VAL A 137 4.83 -4.56 -1.04
N TYR A 138 4.54 -5.49 -0.10
CA TYR A 138 5.57 -6.02 0.78
C TYR A 138 6.58 -6.86 0.03
N ASP A 139 6.12 -7.80 -0.80
CA ASP A 139 6.98 -8.64 -1.64
C ASP A 139 7.87 -7.81 -2.58
N GLN A 140 7.30 -6.81 -3.23
CA GLN A 140 8.02 -6.00 -4.21
C GLN A 140 9.03 -5.02 -3.59
N PHE A 141 8.78 -4.50 -2.37
CA PHE A 141 9.54 -3.38 -1.82
C PHE A 141 10.23 -3.65 -0.49
N PHE A 142 9.89 -4.73 0.22
CA PHE A 142 10.45 -5.05 1.53
C PHE A 142 11.15 -6.41 1.56
N VAL A 143 10.45 -7.49 1.35
CA VAL A 143 11.02 -8.85 1.36
C VAL A 143 10.42 -9.65 0.21
N HIS A 144 11.24 -9.96 -0.77
CA HIS A 144 10.85 -10.81 -1.89
C HIS A 144 11.15 -12.27 -1.58
N THR A 145 10.15 -13.13 -1.77
CA THR A 145 10.31 -14.58 -1.68
C THR A 145 10.44 -15.16 -3.10
N ASP A 146 11.56 -15.79 -3.39
CA ASP A 146 11.80 -16.39 -4.70
C ASP A 146 11.03 -17.71 -4.89
N GLU A 147 11.06 -18.24 -6.12
CA GLU A 147 10.38 -19.51 -6.48
C GLU A 147 10.85 -20.73 -5.67
N LYS A 148 12.00 -20.65 -5.01
CA LYS A 148 12.55 -21.69 -4.15
C LYS A 148 12.21 -21.48 -2.68
N GLY A 149 11.49 -20.42 -2.34
CA GLY A 149 11.10 -20.08 -0.98
C GLY A 149 12.16 -19.32 -0.18
N PHE A 150 13.24 -18.82 -0.80
CA PHE A 150 14.23 -18.01 -0.11
C PHE A 150 13.81 -16.54 -0.06
N GLU A 151 13.92 -15.96 1.14
CA GLU A 151 13.63 -14.56 1.38
C GLU A 151 14.82 -13.66 1.05
N HIS A 152 14.59 -12.62 0.25
CA HIS A 152 15.55 -11.59 -0.14
C HIS A 152 15.12 -10.24 0.44
N VAL A 153 15.81 -9.75 1.46
CA VAL A 153 15.50 -8.48 2.11
C VAL A 153 15.88 -7.30 1.22
N ILE A 154 14.88 -6.65 0.63
CA ILE A 154 15.02 -5.44 -0.17
C ILE A 154 15.14 -4.23 0.76
N MET A 155 14.23 -4.11 1.73
CA MET A 155 14.20 -3.05 2.76
C MET A 155 13.97 -3.65 4.13
N ASP A 156 14.85 -3.35 5.07
CA ASP A 156 14.68 -3.70 6.48
C ASP A 156 13.59 -2.83 7.12
N GLU A 157 12.52 -3.46 7.61
CA GLU A 157 11.36 -2.76 8.18
C GLU A 157 11.74 -1.91 9.40
N GLU A 158 12.51 -2.44 10.35
CA GLU A 158 12.84 -1.72 11.57
C GLU A 158 13.74 -0.51 11.28
N LYS A 159 14.65 -0.66 10.34
CA LYS A 159 15.45 0.47 9.85
C LYS A 159 14.57 1.52 9.18
N PHE A 160 13.59 1.11 8.39
CA PHE A 160 12.63 2.00 7.73
C PHE A 160 11.78 2.77 8.75
N TYR A 161 11.18 2.08 9.71
CA TYR A 161 10.35 2.70 10.74
C TYR A 161 11.15 3.66 11.65
N THR A 162 12.39 3.29 11.97
CA THR A 162 13.27 4.13 12.81
C THR A 162 13.72 5.39 12.08
N LYS A 163 14.15 5.25 10.83
CA LYS A 163 14.70 6.36 10.05
C LYS A 163 13.63 7.23 9.38
N LYS A 164 12.41 6.73 9.24
CA LYS A 164 11.26 7.36 8.57
C LYS A 164 11.49 7.72 7.10
N VAL A 165 12.71 8.01 6.70
CA VAL A 165 13.12 8.25 5.31
C VAL A 165 14.35 7.43 5.00
N VAL A 166 14.28 6.64 3.94
CA VAL A 166 15.41 5.86 3.44
C VAL A 166 15.47 5.98 1.92
N ILE A 167 16.66 6.23 1.39
CA ILE A 167 16.93 6.16 -0.05
C ILE A 167 17.80 4.92 -0.29
N LYS A 168 17.31 4.00 -1.12
CA LYS A 168 18.00 2.76 -1.46
C LYS A 168 17.70 2.38 -2.90
N ASN A 169 18.72 2.04 -3.67
CA ASN A 169 18.60 1.58 -5.07
C ASN A 169 17.74 2.50 -5.97
N GLY A 170 17.89 3.82 -5.82
CA GLY A 170 17.11 4.81 -6.58
C GLY A 170 15.65 4.98 -6.12
N MET A 171 15.24 4.28 -5.08
CA MET A 171 13.90 4.38 -4.48
C MET A 171 13.95 5.23 -3.21
N TYR A 172 12.95 6.11 -3.07
CA TYR A 172 12.71 6.91 -1.88
C TYR A 172 11.57 6.30 -1.08
N TYR A 173 11.86 5.85 0.12
CA TYR A 173 10.90 5.31 1.08
C TYR A 173 10.59 6.35 2.13
N HIS A 174 9.31 6.59 2.40
CA HIS A 174 8.85 7.52 3.42
C HIS A 174 7.81 6.86 4.31
N HIS A 175 8.09 6.82 5.60
CA HIS A 175 7.17 6.37 6.64
C HIS A 175 6.63 7.57 7.40
N SER A 176 5.31 7.66 7.52
CA SER A 176 4.63 8.69 8.30
C SER A 176 3.63 8.07 9.27
N THR A 177 3.41 8.76 10.37
CA THR A 177 2.41 8.40 11.39
C THR A 177 1.49 9.59 11.64
N PRO A 178 0.31 9.40 12.24
CA PRO A 178 -0.56 10.50 12.62
C PRO A 178 0.10 11.61 13.45
N ASP A 179 1.14 11.29 14.21
CA ASP A 179 1.85 12.26 15.07
C ASP A 179 2.53 13.40 14.30
N VAL A 180 2.84 13.20 13.02
CA VAL A 180 3.47 14.24 12.18
C VAL A 180 2.45 15.19 11.55
N ASN A 181 1.16 14.94 11.75
CA ASN A 181 0.09 15.80 11.27
C ASN A 181 -0.49 16.68 12.42
N PRO A 182 -0.10 17.95 12.53
CA PRO A 182 -0.50 18.82 13.63
C PRO A 182 -2.00 19.21 13.57
N TRP A 183 -2.68 18.92 12.46
CA TRP A 183 -4.08 19.27 12.25
C TRP A 183 -5.06 18.17 12.69
N LEU A 184 -4.56 17.00 13.12
CA LEU A 184 -5.44 15.92 13.58
C LEU A 184 -6.05 16.24 14.95
N PRO A 185 -7.37 16.09 15.12
CA PRO A 185 -8.02 16.26 16.41
C PRO A 185 -7.49 15.21 17.41
N TRP A 186 -7.31 15.62 18.66
CA TRP A 186 -6.85 14.71 19.73
C TRP A 186 -7.81 13.51 19.95
N GLN A 187 -9.10 13.72 19.70
CA GLN A 187 -10.11 12.66 19.77
C GLN A 187 -9.87 11.56 18.74
N TYR A 188 -9.36 11.92 17.55
CA TYR A 188 -8.98 10.96 16.54
C TYR A 188 -7.77 10.13 16.99
N LEU A 189 -6.73 10.78 17.50
CA LEU A 189 -5.55 10.08 18.03
C LEU A 189 -5.92 9.15 19.18
N LYS A 190 -6.81 9.58 20.08
CA LYS A 190 -7.32 8.73 21.16
C LYS A 190 -8.03 7.49 20.64
N ARG A 191 -8.90 7.63 19.63
CA ARG A 191 -9.58 6.47 19.01
C ARG A 191 -8.58 5.49 18.39
N LEU A 192 -7.50 5.99 17.77
CA LEU A 192 -6.44 5.13 17.25
C LEU A 192 -5.72 4.38 18.38
N GLU A 193 -5.45 5.03 19.52
CA GLU A 193 -4.85 4.37 20.69
C GLU A 193 -5.78 3.31 21.28
N ASP A 194 -7.09 3.54 21.29
CA ASP A 194 -8.07 2.60 21.83
C ASP A 194 -8.12 1.29 21.01
N LEU A 195 -7.77 1.32 19.70
CA LEU A 195 -7.69 0.12 18.84
C LEU A 195 -6.82 -0.98 19.44
N LYS A 196 -5.77 -0.65 20.16
CA LYS A 196 -4.86 -1.64 20.78
C LYS A 196 -5.57 -2.63 21.69
N ASN A 197 -6.75 -2.27 22.22
CA ASN A 197 -7.49 -3.06 23.19
C ASN A 197 -8.44 -4.10 22.54
N TYR A 198 -8.77 -3.92 21.24
CA TYR A 198 -9.74 -4.79 20.58
C TYR A 198 -9.37 -5.15 19.14
N ASP A 199 -8.47 -4.41 18.48
CA ASP A 199 -7.96 -4.74 17.14
C ASP A 199 -6.49 -4.31 17.01
N TYR A 200 -5.61 -5.11 17.59
CA TYR A 200 -4.18 -4.82 17.57
C TYR A 200 -3.56 -4.78 16.16
N PRO A 201 -3.93 -5.66 15.21
CA PRO A 201 -3.46 -5.54 13.83
C PRO A 201 -3.82 -4.19 13.19
N LEU A 202 -5.07 -3.75 13.32
CA LEU A 202 -5.50 -2.45 12.82
C LEU A 202 -4.80 -1.29 13.54
N TYR A 203 -4.56 -1.41 14.86
CA TYR A 203 -3.75 -0.46 15.61
C TYR A 203 -2.36 -0.28 15.03
N MET A 204 -1.67 -1.37 14.68
CA MET A 204 -0.34 -1.30 14.07
C MET A 204 -0.36 -0.61 12.72
N VAL A 205 -1.36 -0.87 11.90
CA VAL A 205 -1.53 -0.22 10.60
C VAL A 205 -1.91 1.25 10.74
N ALA A 206 -3.00 1.55 11.43
CA ALA A 206 -3.61 2.88 11.43
C ALA A 206 -2.85 3.88 12.33
N ARG A 207 -2.33 3.43 13.47
CA ARG A 207 -1.65 4.29 14.43
C ARG A 207 -0.15 4.42 14.12
N TRP A 208 0.48 3.32 13.73
CA TRP A 208 1.92 3.26 13.56
C TRP A 208 2.39 3.14 12.12
N GLY A 209 1.49 2.98 11.15
CA GLY A 209 1.85 2.79 9.75
C GLY A 209 2.79 1.59 9.54
N ARG A 210 2.62 0.54 10.34
CA ARG A 210 3.41 -0.70 10.27
C ARG A 210 2.59 -1.78 9.60
N PHE A 211 3.25 -2.67 8.88
CA PHE A 211 2.57 -3.84 8.35
C PHE A 211 1.92 -4.64 9.47
N GLY A 212 0.61 -4.78 9.39
CA GLY A 212 -0.18 -5.60 10.30
C GLY A 212 0.18 -7.08 10.16
N ALA A 213 -0.15 -7.87 11.15
CA ALA A 213 -0.24 -9.31 10.94
C ALA A 213 -1.36 -9.57 9.93
N SER A 214 -1.18 -10.55 9.04
CA SER A 214 -2.23 -10.96 8.10
C SER A 214 -3.58 -11.07 8.81
N GLY A 215 -4.60 -10.48 8.21
CA GLY A 215 -5.93 -10.47 8.75
C GLY A 215 -6.38 -11.87 9.16
N THR A 216 -7.03 -11.96 10.31
CA THR A 216 -7.57 -13.21 10.87
C THR A 216 -6.61 -14.40 10.84
N ARG A 217 -5.52 -14.31 11.60
CA ARG A 217 -4.90 -15.56 12.04
C ARG A 217 -5.98 -16.34 12.75
N VAL A 218 -6.34 -17.49 12.22
CA VAL A 218 -7.26 -18.42 12.87
C VAL A 218 -6.76 -18.73 14.29
N LEU A 219 -5.44 -18.67 14.47
CA LEU A 219 -4.74 -18.84 15.73
C LEU A 219 -3.85 -17.61 16.00
N PRO A 220 -4.37 -16.52 16.58
CA PRO A 220 -3.59 -15.30 16.84
C PRO A 220 -2.42 -15.52 17.80
N GLN A 221 -2.49 -16.56 18.63
CA GLN A 221 -1.45 -16.96 19.59
C GLN A 221 -0.38 -17.88 18.98
N LEU A 222 -0.46 -18.17 17.67
CA LEU A 222 0.53 -19.05 17.01
C LEU A 222 1.91 -18.38 17.00
N GLU A 223 2.86 -19.06 17.63
CA GLU A 223 4.28 -18.69 17.62
C GLU A 223 5.10 -19.74 16.86
N VAL A 224 5.99 -19.28 15.99
CA VAL A 224 6.95 -20.18 15.33
C VAL A 224 8.07 -20.51 16.30
N ALA A 225 8.34 -21.78 16.52
CA ALA A 225 9.41 -22.23 17.41
C ALA A 225 10.77 -21.77 16.88
N LYS A 226 11.48 -20.93 17.64
CA LYS A 226 12.82 -20.43 17.31
C LYS A 226 13.91 -21.48 17.43
N ASN A 227 13.65 -22.56 18.15
CA ASN A 227 14.61 -23.63 18.39
C ASN A 227 13.95 -24.99 18.19
N ALA A 228 14.28 -25.64 17.06
CA ALA A 228 13.76 -26.94 16.67
C ALA A 228 14.06 -28.05 17.71
N THR A 229 15.24 -28.02 18.36
CA THR A 229 15.61 -29.03 19.35
C THR A 229 14.75 -28.91 20.61
N SER A 230 14.54 -27.71 21.14
CA SER A 230 13.69 -27.53 22.32
C SER A 230 12.22 -27.85 22.03
N PHE A 231 11.75 -27.55 20.82
CA PHE A 231 10.43 -27.91 20.36
C PHE A 231 10.24 -29.43 20.30
N LYS A 232 11.18 -30.14 19.67
CA LYS A 232 11.17 -31.61 19.59
C LYS A 232 11.21 -32.26 20.97
N ASN A 233 12.07 -31.80 21.86
CA ASN A 233 12.14 -32.29 23.23
C ASN A 233 10.84 -32.08 24.03
N ALA A 234 10.11 -30.99 23.76
CA ALA A 234 8.82 -30.73 24.38
C ALA A 234 7.78 -31.78 23.91
N ILE A 235 7.70 -32.05 22.61
CA ILE A 235 6.81 -33.07 22.04
C ILE A 235 7.11 -34.47 22.58
N GLU A 236 8.41 -34.84 22.63
CA GLU A 236 8.83 -36.15 23.15
C GLU A 236 8.45 -36.36 24.61
N ARG A 237 8.53 -35.33 25.46
CA ARG A 237 8.08 -35.38 26.87
C ARG A 237 6.60 -35.64 27.04
N LEU A 238 5.76 -35.08 26.13
CA LEU A 238 4.31 -35.28 26.19
C LEU A 238 3.88 -36.70 25.82
N GLY A 239 4.71 -37.42 25.10
CA GLY A 239 4.47 -38.82 24.69
C GLY A 239 3.31 -39.00 23.72
N VAL A 240 3.20 -40.22 23.20
CA VAL A 240 2.26 -40.58 22.12
C VAL A 240 0.79 -40.39 22.50
N LYS A 241 0.46 -40.50 23.77
CA LYS A 241 -0.96 -40.38 24.27
C LYS A 241 -1.55 -38.99 24.04
N ASN A 242 -0.70 -37.97 23.89
CA ASN A 242 -1.11 -36.56 23.70
C ASN A 242 -0.89 -36.10 22.25
N GLN A 243 -0.66 -37.04 21.33
CA GLN A 243 -0.47 -36.74 19.90
C GLN A 243 -1.77 -36.98 19.13
N TYR A 244 -2.09 -36.06 18.26
CA TYR A 244 -3.28 -36.07 17.42
C TYR A 244 -2.87 -35.75 15.99
N PHE A 245 -3.64 -36.27 15.03
CA PHE A 245 -3.43 -36.02 13.62
C PHE A 245 -4.74 -35.51 13.00
N GLY A 246 -4.66 -34.41 12.30
CA GLY A 246 -5.72 -33.89 11.46
C GLY A 246 -5.42 -34.13 10.00
N PHE A 247 -6.42 -34.54 9.23
CA PHE A 247 -6.31 -34.73 7.79
C PHE A 247 -7.45 -34.00 7.10
N ASP A 248 -7.11 -33.14 6.12
CA ASP A 248 -8.07 -32.46 5.27
C ASP A 248 -7.88 -32.91 3.83
N PHE A 249 -8.98 -33.39 3.23
CA PHE A 249 -8.97 -33.85 1.84
C PHE A 249 -9.22 -32.67 0.89
N GLY A 250 -8.24 -32.35 0.06
CA GLY A 250 -8.42 -31.41 -1.02
C GLY A 250 -9.38 -31.94 -2.08
N PHE A 251 -10.19 -31.05 -2.67
CA PHE A 251 -11.14 -31.37 -3.74
C PHE A 251 -10.64 -30.83 -5.07
N GLU A 252 -10.69 -31.59 -6.13
CA GLU A 252 -10.28 -31.35 -7.53
C GLU A 252 -8.99 -30.61 -7.78
N ASP A 253 -8.80 -29.37 -7.33
CA ASP A 253 -7.59 -28.55 -7.56
C ASP A 253 -6.93 -28.08 -6.25
N SER A 254 -7.27 -28.68 -5.10
CA SER A 254 -6.67 -28.32 -3.81
C SER A 254 -5.81 -29.45 -3.23
N TYR A 255 -4.75 -29.05 -2.51
CA TYR A 255 -3.84 -30.00 -1.87
C TYR A 255 -4.49 -30.65 -0.65
N ASN A 256 -4.14 -31.93 -0.40
CA ASN A 256 -4.42 -32.56 0.88
C ASN A 256 -3.53 -31.94 1.95
N ALA A 257 -4.06 -31.71 3.14
CA ALA A 257 -3.29 -31.24 4.28
C ALA A 257 -3.30 -32.28 5.40
N VAL A 258 -2.12 -32.53 5.96
CA VAL A 258 -1.93 -33.33 7.17
C VAL A 258 -1.33 -32.45 8.23
N VAL A 259 -1.89 -32.47 9.43
CA VAL A 259 -1.39 -31.70 10.55
C VAL A 259 -1.16 -32.63 11.72
N SER A 260 0.03 -32.59 12.30
CA SER A 260 0.40 -33.32 13.49
C SER A 260 0.42 -32.38 14.69
N MET A 261 -0.15 -32.82 15.81
CA MET A 261 -0.33 -31.96 17.00
C MET A 261 0.01 -32.74 18.29
N SER A 262 0.55 -32.03 19.28
CA SER A 262 0.63 -32.49 20.68
C SER A 262 0.01 -31.48 21.62
N VAL A 263 -0.76 -31.95 22.58
CA VAL A 263 -1.45 -31.08 23.55
C VAL A 263 -0.78 -31.19 24.92
N ASP A 264 -0.31 -30.06 25.42
CA ASP A 264 0.17 -29.90 26.79
C ASP A 264 -0.95 -29.23 27.62
N THR A 265 -1.73 -30.06 28.28
CA THR A 265 -2.87 -29.59 29.08
C THR A 265 -2.44 -28.88 30.38
N GLU A 266 -1.24 -29.19 30.90
CA GLU A 266 -0.72 -28.57 32.13
C GLU A 266 -0.32 -27.12 31.87
N ASN A 267 0.30 -26.84 30.71
CA ASN A 267 0.75 -25.51 30.36
C ASN A 267 -0.17 -24.79 29.37
N SER A 268 -1.28 -25.42 28.94
CA SER A 268 -2.23 -24.90 27.96
C SER A 268 -1.56 -24.55 26.61
N ILE A 269 -0.65 -25.42 26.16
CA ILE A 269 0.11 -25.24 24.90
C ILE A 269 -0.30 -26.32 23.89
N LEU A 270 -0.56 -25.91 22.66
CA LEU A 270 -0.72 -26.77 21.52
C LEU A 270 0.53 -26.67 20.62
N TYR A 271 1.23 -27.78 20.46
CA TYR A 271 2.35 -27.92 19.52
C TYR A 271 1.82 -28.44 18.20
N ILE A 272 2.16 -27.76 17.10
CA ILE A 272 1.79 -28.14 15.74
C ILE A 272 3.08 -28.37 14.95
N TRP A 273 3.17 -29.50 14.25
CA TRP A 273 4.34 -29.80 13.39
C TRP A 273 3.92 -30.61 12.17
N ASP A 274 4.79 -30.66 11.18
CA ASP A 274 4.74 -31.45 9.97
C ASP A 274 5.33 -32.85 10.17
#